data_c9f54105132e5fa7753a94dad18cc580
#
_entry.id   c9f54105132e5fa7753a94dad18cc580
#
_cell.length_a   1.000
_cell.length_b   1.000
_cell.length_c   1.000
_cell.angle_alpha   90.00
_cell.angle_beta   90.00
_cell.angle_gamma   90.00
#
_symmetry.space_group_name_H-M   'P 1'
#
loop_
_entity.id
_entity.type
_entity.pdbx_description
1 polymer ?
#
loop_
_entity_poly.entity_id
_entity_poly.type
_entity_poly.pdbx_seq_one_letter_code
_entity_poly.pdbx_strand_id
1 'polypeptide(L)'
;MTVPGPDHDRIVDRILSMDERLREISGGRTRLLPVTKAFGPEVVLAVLAAGHRSVGENYAQELLAKHEALGDPSIEWHMIGNVQRNKVRRLVGPVAVWQTIDRPALVAEVARRSPGGRILVQVDCLGVPGRGGCPPGEVEALVSAALASGLDVAGLMSVGAPGDPTATKGVFRT
;
A
#
# COMPACT_ATOMS: atom_id res chain seq x y z
N MET A 1 -15.81 -23.60 -3.70
CA MET A 1 -14.82 -23.25 -2.68
C MET A 1 -13.68 -24.25 -2.78
N THR A 2 -12.51 -23.82 -3.22
CA THR A 2 -11.32 -24.69 -3.31
C THR A 2 -10.79 -24.91 -1.90
N VAL A 3 -10.50 -26.16 -1.52
CA VAL A 3 -9.87 -26.49 -0.23
C VAL A 3 -8.49 -25.81 -0.21
N PRO A 4 -8.15 -25.05 0.86
CA PRO A 4 -6.84 -24.46 0.95
C PRO A 4 -5.74 -25.51 0.91
N GLY A 5 -4.72 -25.31 0.05
CA GLY A 5 -3.58 -26.21 -0.04
C GLY A 5 -2.58 -25.98 1.12
N PRO A 6 -1.56 -26.85 1.27
CA PRO A 6 -0.57 -26.77 2.36
C PRO A 6 0.19 -25.45 2.41
N ASP A 7 0.27 -24.72 1.31
CA ASP A 7 0.86 -23.38 1.30
C ASP A 7 -0.04 -22.32 1.94
N HIS A 8 -1.36 -22.51 1.96
CA HIS A 8 -2.31 -21.59 2.59
C HIS A 8 -2.06 -21.49 4.11
N ASP A 9 -2.07 -22.61 4.82
CA ASP A 9 -1.87 -22.65 6.27
C ASP A 9 -0.51 -22.08 6.67
N ARG A 10 0.51 -22.40 5.88
CA ARG A 10 1.87 -21.87 6.07
C ARG A 10 1.93 -20.35 5.91
N ILE A 11 1.16 -19.76 5.00
CA ILE A 11 1.06 -18.31 4.82
C ILE A 11 0.34 -17.69 6.02
N VAL A 12 -0.78 -18.28 6.46
CA VAL A 12 -1.51 -17.85 7.67
C VAL A 12 -0.59 -17.83 8.88
N ASP A 13 0.12 -18.91 9.16
CA ASP A 13 1.04 -19.03 10.30
C ASP A 13 2.14 -17.95 10.26
N ARG A 14 2.67 -17.67 9.08
CA ARG A 14 3.70 -16.62 8.91
C ARG A 14 3.15 -15.22 9.18
N ILE A 15 1.93 -14.93 8.76
CA ILE A 15 1.27 -13.64 9.02
C ILE A 15 1.05 -13.49 10.53
N LEU A 16 0.48 -14.48 11.18
CA LEU A 16 0.20 -14.47 12.62
C LEU A 16 1.49 -14.31 13.46
N SER A 17 2.54 -15.05 13.12
CA SER A 17 3.85 -14.93 13.76
C SER A 17 4.46 -13.53 13.57
N MET A 18 4.30 -12.92 12.39
CA MET A 18 4.78 -11.55 12.16
C MET A 18 3.98 -10.52 12.95
N ASP A 19 2.65 -10.67 13.06
CA ASP A 19 1.80 -9.79 13.86
C ASP A 19 2.18 -9.83 15.34
N GLU A 20 2.41 -11.02 15.88
CA GLU A 20 2.84 -11.18 17.27
C GLU A 20 4.16 -10.46 17.52
N ARG A 21 5.15 -10.69 16.64
CA ARG A 21 6.45 -10.03 16.71
C ARG A 21 6.35 -8.51 16.60
N LEU A 22 5.51 -7.99 15.69
CA LEU A 22 5.28 -6.55 15.54
C LEU A 22 4.60 -5.96 16.78
N ARG A 23 3.66 -6.68 17.38
CA ARG A 23 2.99 -6.27 18.62
C ARG A 23 3.98 -6.16 19.78
N GLU A 24 4.85 -7.15 19.94
CA GLU A 24 5.90 -7.14 20.97
C GLU A 24 6.85 -5.96 20.81
N ILE A 25 7.37 -5.74 19.60
CA ILE A 25 8.37 -4.70 19.33
C ILE A 25 7.76 -3.28 19.43
N SER A 26 6.52 -3.10 18.96
CA SER A 26 5.92 -1.78 18.83
C SER A 26 4.95 -1.41 19.95
N GLY A 27 4.64 -2.34 20.85
CA GLY A 27 3.55 -2.15 21.83
C GLY A 27 2.19 -1.98 21.15
N GLY A 28 1.95 -2.65 20.03
CA GLY A 28 0.70 -2.62 19.27
C GLY A 28 0.51 -1.37 18.37
N ARG A 29 1.50 -0.49 18.26
CA ARG A 29 1.42 0.74 17.45
C ARG A 29 1.62 0.51 15.96
N THR A 30 2.24 -0.62 15.57
CA THR A 30 2.52 -0.96 14.16
C THR A 30 1.54 -2.01 13.70
N ARG A 31 1.04 -1.86 12.47
CA ARG A 31 0.20 -2.85 11.79
C ARG A 31 0.95 -3.46 10.61
N LEU A 32 0.73 -4.75 10.37
CA LEU A 32 1.19 -5.43 9.18
C LEU A 32 0.27 -5.12 8.01
N LEU A 33 0.83 -4.81 6.85
CA LEU A 33 0.13 -4.81 5.56
C LEU A 33 0.71 -5.95 4.71
N PRO A 34 0.04 -7.09 4.60
CA PRO A 34 0.49 -8.17 3.72
C PRO A 34 0.48 -7.74 2.26
N VAL A 35 1.60 -7.99 1.56
CA VAL A 35 1.76 -7.65 0.14
C VAL A 35 1.66 -8.91 -0.69
N THR A 36 0.68 -8.95 -1.60
CA THR A 36 0.34 -10.16 -2.38
C THR A 36 0.72 -10.06 -3.87
N LYS A 37 1.55 -9.08 -4.24
CA LYS A 37 2.05 -8.94 -5.62
C LYS A 37 2.70 -10.22 -6.12
N ALA A 38 2.54 -10.51 -7.40
CA ALA A 38 3.06 -11.70 -8.09
C ALA A 38 2.48 -13.06 -7.63
N PHE A 39 1.48 -13.06 -6.78
CA PHE A 39 0.72 -14.25 -6.39
C PHE A 39 -0.71 -14.17 -6.92
N GLY A 40 -1.42 -15.30 -6.93
CA GLY A 40 -2.82 -15.35 -7.30
C GLY A 40 -3.77 -14.93 -6.17
N PRO A 41 -5.10 -14.93 -6.41
CA PRO A 41 -6.10 -14.54 -5.42
C PRO A 41 -6.14 -15.48 -4.19
N GLU A 42 -5.63 -16.70 -4.30
CA GLU A 42 -5.55 -17.67 -3.19
C GLU A 42 -4.72 -17.17 -2.01
N VAL A 43 -3.69 -16.35 -2.27
CA VAL A 43 -2.86 -15.75 -1.20
C VAL A 43 -3.64 -14.68 -0.45
N VAL A 44 -4.53 -13.95 -1.11
CA VAL A 44 -5.43 -12.99 -0.45
C VAL A 44 -6.38 -13.72 0.50
N LEU A 45 -6.88 -14.92 0.12
CA LEU A 45 -7.71 -15.73 1.02
C LEU A 45 -6.97 -16.15 2.30
N ALA A 46 -5.67 -16.45 2.20
CA ALA A 46 -4.83 -16.71 3.37
C ALA A 46 -4.66 -15.46 4.25
N VAL A 47 -4.53 -14.28 3.66
CA VAL A 47 -4.50 -13.00 4.40
C VAL A 47 -5.80 -12.77 5.16
N LEU A 48 -6.95 -13.04 4.53
CA LEU A 48 -8.26 -12.93 5.18
C LEU A 48 -8.43 -13.95 6.31
N ALA A 49 -7.96 -15.19 6.09
CA ALA A 49 -8.00 -16.25 7.11
C ALA A 49 -7.13 -15.91 8.34
N ALA A 50 -6.02 -15.16 8.15
CA ALA A 50 -5.22 -14.64 9.26
C ALA A 50 -5.85 -13.42 9.97
N GLY A 51 -7.05 -13.01 9.59
CA GLY A 51 -7.78 -11.90 10.22
C GLY A 51 -7.49 -10.51 9.66
N HIS A 52 -6.68 -10.39 8.60
CA HIS A 52 -6.43 -9.13 7.93
C HIS A 52 -7.50 -8.80 6.89
N ARG A 53 -7.76 -7.50 6.69
CA ARG A 53 -8.63 -7.00 5.62
C ARG A 53 -7.90 -6.12 4.63
N SER A 54 -6.77 -5.56 5.04
CA SER A 54 -5.94 -4.70 4.19
C SER A 54 -4.89 -5.52 3.44
N VAL A 55 -4.78 -5.31 2.13
CA VAL A 55 -3.88 -6.04 1.22
C VAL A 55 -3.13 -5.05 0.33
N GLY A 56 -1.80 -5.17 0.27
CA GLY A 56 -0.95 -4.34 -0.58
C GLY A 56 -0.74 -4.94 -1.97
N GLU A 57 -0.97 -4.16 -3.02
CA GLU A 57 -0.73 -4.53 -4.42
C GLU A 57 0.18 -3.54 -5.14
N ASN A 58 1.13 -4.09 -5.89
CA ASN A 58 2.12 -3.29 -6.62
C ASN A 58 1.69 -2.99 -8.06
N TYR A 59 0.87 -3.83 -8.66
CA TYR A 59 0.48 -3.75 -10.06
C TYR A 59 -1.03 -3.56 -10.20
N ALA A 60 -1.43 -2.48 -10.89
CA ALA A 60 -2.84 -2.14 -11.09
C ALA A 60 -3.66 -3.28 -11.73
N GLN A 61 -3.04 -4.03 -12.67
CA GLN A 61 -3.71 -5.15 -13.33
C GLN A 61 -3.95 -6.33 -12.39
N GLU A 62 -2.96 -6.65 -11.52
CA GLU A 62 -3.11 -7.72 -10.54
C GLU A 62 -4.18 -7.37 -9.51
N LEU A 63 -4.17 -6.12 -9.00
CA LEU A 63 -5.20 -5.63 -8.08
C LEU A 63 -6.60 -5.81 -8.69
N LEU A 64 -6.81 -5.32 -9.91
CA LEU A 64 -8.11 -5.40 -10.58
C LEU A 64 -8.56 -6.86 -10.81
N ALA A 65 -7.65 -7.72 -11.25
CA ALA A 65 -7.97 -9.13 -11.48
C ALA A 65 -8.33 -9.86 -10.18
N LYS A 66 -7.60 -9.60 -9.09
CA LYS A 66 -7.90 -10.19 -7.77
C LYS A 66 -9.19 -9.63 -7.17
N HIS A 67 -9.42 -8.32 -7.29
CA HIS A 67 -10.66 -7.68 -6.85
C HIS A 67 -11.88 -8.29 -7.55
N GLU A 68 -11.80 -8.46 -8.88
CA GLU A 68 -12.87 -9.10 -9.67
C GLU A 68 -13.07 -10.57 -9.30
N ALA A 69 -11.97 -11.33 -9.17
CA ALA A 69 -12.02 -12.77 -8.89
C ALA A 69 -12.58 -13.09 -7.49
N LEU A 70 -12.29 -12.24 -6.50
CA LEU A 70 -12.73 -12.46 -5.11
C LEU A 70 -14.10 -11.86 -4.82
N GLY A 71 -14.44 -10.72 -5.42
CA GLY A 71 -15.75 -10.05 -5.25
C GLY A 71 -16.11 -9.71 -3.80
N ASP A 72 -15.13 -9.72 -2.88
CA ASP A 72 -15.35 -9.45 -1.46
C ASP A 72 -15.17 -7.95 -1.16
N PRO A 73 -16.26 -7.21 -0.84
CA PRO A 73 -16.19 -5.79 -0.56
C PRO A 73 -15.51 -5.45 0.78
N SER A 74 -15.24 -6.44 1.62
CA SER A 74 -14.54 -6.21 2.90
C SER A 74 -13.03 -6.11 2.75
N ILE A 75 -12.48 -6.36 1.55
CA ILE A 75 -11.05 -6.25 1.29
C ILE A 75 -10.68 -4.80 1.04
N GLU A 76 -9.79 -4.27 1.85
CA GLU A 76 -9.21 -2.93 1.67
C GLU A 76 -7.95 -3.02 0.81
N TRP A 77 -8.07 -2.68 -0.46
CA TRP A 77 -6.94 -2.71 -1.38
C TRP A 77 -6.07 -1.47 -1.24
N HIS A 78 -4.80 -1.66 -0.88
CA HIS A 78 -3.79 -0.62 -0.84
C HIS A 78 -2.95 -0.66 -2.12
N MET A 79 -3.00 0.39 -2.92
CA MET A 79 -2.12 0.53 -4.08
C MET A 79 -0.77 1.04 -3.63
N ILE A 80 0.25 0.16 -3.60
CA ILE A 80 1.60 0.45 -3.10
C ILE A 80 2.64 0.55 -4.21
N GLY A 81 2.28 0.28 -5.45
CA GLY A 81 3.15 0.44 -6.62
C GLY A 81 2.98 1.78 -7.31
N ASN A 82 3.91 2.12 -8.19
CA ASN A 82 3.85 3.37 -8.96
C ASN A 82 2.60 3.40 -9.85
N VAL A 83 1.79 4.44 -9.68
CA VAL A 83 0.54 4.61 -10.43
C VAL A 83 0.74 5.54 -11.60
N GLN A 84 0.48 5.04 -12.80
CA GLN A 84 0.34 5.89 -13.97
C GLN A 84 -1.02 6.62 -13.92
N ARG A 85 -1.02 7.93 -14.21
CA ARG A 85 -2.22 8.78 -14.17
C ARG A 85 -3.42 8.19 -14.94
N ASN A 86 -3.19 7.62 -16.13
CA ASN A 86 -4.24 7.02 -16.94
C ASN A 86 -4.86 5.74 -16.34
N LYS A 87 -4.22 5.11 -15.37
CA LYS A 87 -4.72 3.92 -14.67
C LYS A 87 -5.65 4.25 -13.50
N VAL A 88 -5.56 5.46 -12.94
CA VAL A 88 -6.36 5.91 -11.78
C VAL A 88 -7.85 5.65 -12.01
N ARG A 89 -8.39 5.98 -13.19
CA ARG A 89 -9.82 5.80 -13.51
C ARG A 89 -10.36 4.39 -13.30
N ARG A 90 -9.52 3.36 -13.46
CA ARG A 90 -9.90 1.96 -13.30
C ARG A 90 -9.78 1.47 -11.86
N LEU A 91 -8.98 2.18 -11.07
CA LEU A 91 -8.64 1.80 -9.71
C LEU A 91 -9.54 2.47 -8.66
N VAL A 92 -10.30 3.50 -9.03
CA VAL A 92 -11.10 4.32 -8.11
C VAL A 92 -12.12 3.51 -7.29
N GLY A 93 -12.77 2.51 -7.85
CA GLY A 93 -13.70 1.67 -7.10
C GLY A 93 -12.99 0.74 -6.10
N PRO A 94 -12.01 -0.06 -6.58
CA PRO A 94 -11.31 -1.03 -5.76
C PRO A 94 -10.39 -0.44 -4.68
N VAL A 95 -9.62 0.62 -4.99
CA VAL A 95 -8.56 1.12 -4.09
C VAL A 95 -9.12 1.89 -2.91
N ALA A 96 -8.88 1.37 -1.70
CA ALA A 96 -9.18 2.02 -0.45
C ALA A 96 -8.11 3.05 -0.04
N VAL A 97 -6.83 2.75 -0.27
CA VAL A 97 -5.71 3.63 0.08
C VAL A 97 -4.67 3.70 -1.03
N TRP A 98 -4.36 4.91 -1.48
CA TRP A 98 -3.32 5.20 -2.45
C TRP A 98 -2.02 5.54 -1.73
N GLN A 99 -1.05 4.63 -1.68
CA GLN A 99 0.17 4.84 -0.88
C GLN A 99 1.34 5.48 -1.65
N THR A 100 1.18 5.73 -2.95
CA THR A 100 2.28 6.15 -3.83
C THR A 100 2.00 7.47 -4.54
N ILE A 101 1.43 8.43 -3.80
CA ILE A 101 1.16 9.77 -4.32
C ILE A 101 2.44 10.59 -4.17
N ASP A 102 3.11 10.88 -5.29
CA ASP A 102 4.45 11.45 -5.32
C ASP A 102 4.58 12.74 -6.15
N ARG A 103 3.49 13.22 -6.76
CA ARG A 103 3.53 14.39 -7.65
C ARG A 103 2.17 15.07 -7.80
N PRO A 104 2.14 16.40 -8.08
CA PRO A 104 0.90 17.18 -8.18
C PRO A 104 -0.09 16.64 -9.23
N ALA A 105 0.41 16.15 -10.36
CA ALA A 105 -0.43 15.60 -11.43
C ALA A 105 -1.20 14.35 -10.99
N LEU A 106 -0.66 13.55 -10.05
CA LEU A 106 -1.33 12.39 -9.50
C LEU A 106 -2.31 12.79 -8.39
N VAL A 107 -1.97 13.76 -7.56
CA VAL A 107 -2.90 14.40 -6.60
C VAL A 107 -4.15 14.87 -7.33
N ALA A 108 -4.00 15.68 -8.37
CA ALA A 108 -5.12 16.22 -9.13
C ALA A 108 -5.99 15.13 -9.77
N GLU A 109 -5.38 14.08 -10.33
CA GLU A 109 -6.14 12.99 -10.96
C GLU A 109 -6.89 12.13 -9.93
N VAL A 110 -6.28 11.82 -8.77
CA VAL A 110 -6.96 11.08 -7.71
C VAL A 110 -8.08 11.92 -7.10
N ALA A 111 -7.84 13.18 -6.76
CA ALA A 111 -8.87 14.06 -6.21
C ALA A 111 -10.08 14.21 -7.15
N ARG A 112 -9.83 14.37 -8.45
CA ARG A 112 -10.88 14.48 -9.45
C ARG A 112 -11.73 13.23 -9.58
N ARG A 113 -11.15 12.04 -9.39
CA ARG A 113 -11.84 10.75 -9.62
C ARG A 113 -12.32 10.08 -8.36
N SER A 114 -11.66 10.33 -7.24
CA SER A 114 -11.98 9.78 -5.93
C SER A 114 -12.01 10.91 -4.89
N PRO A 115 -13.03 11.78 -4.93
CA PRO A 115 -13.17 12.85 -3.94
C PRO A 115 -13.16 12.29 -2.51
N GLY A 116 -12.36 12.87 -1.62
CA GLY A 116 -12.16 12.35 -0.27
C GLY A 116 -11.29 11.10 -0.18
N GLY A 117 -10.72 10.64 -1.29
CA GLY A 117 -9.89 9.43 -1.32
C GLY A 117 -8.72 9.51 -0.35
N ARG A 118 -8.47 8.39 0.36
CA ARG A 118 -7.39 8.28 1.33
C ARG A 118 -6.05 8.04 0.65
N ILE A 119 -5.06 8.84 0.99
CA ILE A 119 -3.72 8.79 0.39
C ILE A 119 -2.61 8.77 1.45
N LEU A 120 -1.45 8.22 1.07
CA LEU A 120 -0.16 8.53 1.66
C LEU A 120 0.70 9.25 0.61
N VAL A 121 1.46 10.24 1.03
CA VAL A 121 2.46 10.88 0.17
C VAL A 121 3.74 10.04 0.20
N GLN A 122 4.17 9.58 -0.97
CA GLN A 122 5.41 8.81 -1.09
C GLN A 122 6.61 9.74 -1.14
N VAL A 123 7.58 9.47 -0.26
CA VAL A 123 8.84 10.24 -0.13
C VAL A 123 10.01 9.37 -0.59
N ASP A 124 10.84 9.91 -1.47
CA ASP A 124 12.13 9.30 -1.83
C ASP A 124 13.23 9.79 -0.88
N CYS A 125 13.48 9.03 0.19
CA CYS A 125 14.52 9.32 1.17
C CYS A 125 15.91 8.76 0.78
N LEU A 126 16.01 8.02 -0.32
CA LEU A 126 17.26 7.33 -0.73
C LEU A 126 17.85 7.90 -2.02
N GLY A 127 17.09 8.66 -2.80
CA GLY A 127 17.51 9.18 -4.11
C GLY A 127 17.80 8.07 -5.13
N VAL A 128 17.14 6.91 -5.03
CA VAL A 128 17.38 5.79 -5.95
C VAL A 128 16.59 5.99 -7.24
N PRO A 129 17.24 6.11 -8.39
CA PRO A 129 16.57 6.32 -9.67
C PRO A 129 15.49 5.27 -9.95
N GLY A 130 14.30 5.71 -10.38
CA GLY A 130 13.20 4.83 -10.81
C GLY A 130 12.32 4.29 -9.68
N ARG A 131 12.58 4.62 -8.42
CA ARG A 131 11.77 4.14 -7.30
C ARG A 131 10.46 4.89 -7.04
N GLY A 132 10.32 6.10 -7.55
CA GLY A 132 9.21 6.99 -7.23
C GLY A 132 9.33 7.59 -5.82
N GLY A 133 8.49 8.59 -5.55
CA GLY A 133 8.52 9.40 -4.35
C GLY A 133 8.95 10.83 -4.66
N CYS A 134 8.36 11.81 -3.97
CA CYS A 134 8.82 13.19 -4.04
C CYS A 134 10.08 13.38 -3.18
N PRO A 135 10.95 14.34 -3.51
CA PRO A 135 12.04 14.74 -2.63
C PRO A 135 11.52 15.17 -1.25
N PRO A 136 12.28 14.95 -0.16
CA PRO A 136 11.85 15.38 1.18
C PRO A 136 11.45 16.85 1.27
N GLY A 137 12.16 17.73 0.56
CA GLY A 137 11.85 19.17 0.53
C GLY A 137 10.55 19.55 -0.18
N GLU A 138 9.91 18.64 -0.91
CA GLU A 138 8.65 18.87 -1.62
C GLU A 138 7.42 18.30 -0.87
N VAL A 139 7.63 17.57 0.22
CA VAL A 139 6.57 16.85 0.95
C VAL A 139 5.49 17.81 1.43
N GLU A 140 5.87 18.90 2.08
CA GLU A 140 4.93 19.89 2.64
C GLU A 140 4.04 20.50 1.55
N ALA A 141 4.64 20.88 0.43
CA ALA A 141 3.89 21.44 -0.70
C ALA A 141 2.91 20.42 -1.29
N LEU A 142 3.33 19.16 -1.41
CA LEU A 142 2.49 18.10 -1.96
C LEU A 142 1.34 17.72 -1.01
N VAL A 143 1.60 17.65 0.29
CA VAL A 143 0.58 17.45 1.34
C VAL A 143 -0.44 18.58 1.31
N SER A 144 0.03 19.84 1.27
CA SER A 144 -0.84 21.01 1.22
C SER A 144 -1.73 21.00 -0.03
N ALA A 145 -1.17 20.67 -1.20
CA ALA A 145 -1.92 20.53 -2.44
C ALA A 145 -2.98 19.42 -2.38
N ALA A 146 -2.66 18.29 -1.75
CA ALA A 146 -3.58 17.18 -1.58
C ALA A 146 -4.75 17.54 -0.66
N LEU A 147 -4.48 18.17 0.48
CA LEU A 147 -5.49 18.65 1.41
C LEU A 147 -6.39 19.71 0.76
N ALA A 148 -5.81 20.69 0.05
CA ALA A 148 -6.56 21.70 -0.69
C ALA A 148 -7.44 21.10 -1.79
N SER A 149 -7.06 19.94 -2.33
CA SER A 149 -7.85 19.19 -3.31
C SER A 149 -8.92 18.28 -2.69
N GLY A 150 -9.10 18.33 -1.36
CA GLY A 150 -10.11 17.55 -0.63
C GLY A 150 -9.77 16.07 -0.42
N LEU A 151 -8.50 15.66 -0.54
CA LEU A 151 -8.07 14.29 -0.24
C LEU A 151 -7.84 14.10 1.27
N ASP A 152 -8.07 12.87 1.76
CA ASP A 152 -7.71 12.45 3.11
C ASP A 152 -6.22 12.03 3.15
N VAL A 153 -5.35 12.91 3.62
CA VAL A 153 -3.91 12.64 3.76
C VAL A 153 -3.66 11.92 5.08
N ALA A 154 -3.54 10.60 5.04
CA ALA A 154 -3.37 9.76 6.22
C ALA A 154 -1.92 9.65 6.72
N GLY A 155 -0.95 10.16 5.96
CA GLY A 155 0.46 10.16 6.36
C GLY A 155 1.43 10.06 5.19
N LEU A 156 2.64 9.58 5.49
CA LEU A 156 3.72 9.41 4.53
C LEU A 156 4.01 7.92 4.28
N MET A 157 4.56 7.63 3.11
CA MET A 157 5.06 6.32 2.74
C MET A 157 6.50 6.44 2.26
N SER A 158 7.35 5.52 2.65
CA SER A 158 8.69 5.41 2.07
C SER A 158 9.13 3.96 1.95
N VAL A 159 10.07 3.70 1.06
CA VAL A 159 10.65 2.37 0.84
C VAL A 159 12.06 2.34 1.40
N GLY A 160 12.33 1.40 2.31
CA GLY A 160 13.65 1.22 2.89
C GLY A 160 14.71 0.71 1.89
N ALA A 161 15.96 0.77 2.29
CA ALA A 161 17.08 0.26 1.51
C ALA A 161 17.07 -1.28 1.49
N PRO A 162 17.03 -1.93 0.31
CA PRO A 162 17.04 -3.39 0.24
C PRO A 162 18.35 -3.96 0.79
N GLY A 163 18.22 -4.91 1.73
CA GLY A 163 19.37 -5.60 2.30
C GLY A 163 20.22 -4.76 3.27
N ASP A 164 19.85 -3.50 3.53
CA ASP A 164 20.55 -2.61 4.47
C ASP A 164 19.62 -2.09 5.57
N PRO A 165 19.55 -2.78 6.72
CA PRO A 165 18.74 -2.36 7.85
C PRO A 165 19.18 -1.02 8.46
N THR A 166 20.47 -0.69 8.37
CA THR A 166 21.03 0.55 8.94
C THR A 166 20.62 1.76 8.10
N ALA A 167 20.79 1.69 6.78
CA ALA A 167 20.30 2.71 5.87
C ALA A 167 18.77 2.85 5.96
N THR A 168 18.04 1.72 6.07
CA THR A 168 16.59 1.74 6.28
C THR A 168 16.17 2.50 7.55
N LYS A 169 16.89 2.32 8.68
CA LYS A 169 16.64 3.10 9.91
C LYS A 169 16.87 4.59 9.69
N GLY A 170 17.84 4.97 8.86
CA GLY A 170 18.09 6.36 8.48
C GLY A 170 16.87 6.98 7.78
N VAL A 171 16.33 6.27 6.78
CA VAL A 171 15.14 6.68 6.01
C VAL A 171 13.94 7.07 6.89
N PHE A 172 13.72 6.31 7.98
CA PHE A 172 12.56 6.54 8.86
C PHE A 172 12.84 7.48 10.04
N ARG A 173 13.98 8.18 10.05
CA ARG A 173 14.35 9.17 11.07
C ARG A 173 14.44 10.60 10.53
N THR A 174 14.40 10.74 9.22
CA THR A 174 14.41 12.02 8.52
C THR A 174 13.02 12.60 8.47
#